data_f3fc13bc9848d1529d18ecc085daf00b
#
_entry.id   f3fc13bc9848d1529d18ecc085daf00b
#
_cell.length_a   1.000
_cell.length_b   1.000
_cell.length_c   1.000
_cell.angle_alpha   90.00
_cell.angle_beta   90.00
_cell.angle_gamma   90.00
#
_symmetry.space_group_name_H-M   'P 1'
#
loop_
_entity.id
_entity.type
_entity.pdbx_description
1 polymer ?
#
loop_
_entity_poly.entity_id
_entity_poly.type
_entity_poly.pdbx_seq_one_letter_code
_entity_poly.pdbx_strand_id
1 'polypeptide(L)'
;PNGLANSSGLVGRRYMAHLATMMQGFHPFRINHTVFQKTVAINDFYLHGPEGGYPLGQIQSQGRTHGVMAQTVVPWIPLWAYNAWVARGIDWLAISEDLPKSENRVTIETNGQVRLHYRPNNVGAHNRLVREMKRILRRLGYWFVIAYSHKEQNTTHQCGTLCFGTNPR
;
A
#
# COMPACT_ATOMS: atom_id res chain seq x y z
N PRO A 1 1.11 -21.13 -30.53
CA PRO A 1 2.01 -19.98 -30.64
C PRO A 1 2.16 -19.33 -29.30
N ASN A 2 3.40 -19.16 -28.81
CA ASN A 2 3.68 -18.63 -27.49
C ASN A 2 3.44 -17.10 -27.36
N GLY A 3 2.78 -16.50 -28.36
CA GLY A 3 2.59 -15.05 -28.44
C GLY A 3 3.82 -14.27 -28.90
N LEU A 4 3.65 -12.97 -29.15
CA LEU A 4 4.74 -12.10 -29.56
C LEU A 4 5.72 -11.91 -28.39
N ALA A 5 7.04 -12.01 -28.68
CA ALA A 5 8.13 -11.79 -27.71
C ALA A 5 8.08 -12.69 -26.45
N ASN A 6 7.51 -13.89 -26.53
CA ASN A 6 7.35 -14.79 -25.39
C ASN A 6 8.05 -16.15 -25.59
N SER A 7 9.22 -16.17 -26.22
CA SER A 7 10.04 -17.39 -26.35
C SER A 7 10.43 -18.00 -25.00
N SER A 8 10.62 -17.16 -23.98
CA SER A 8 10.94 -17.57 -22.60
C SER A 8 9.75 -18.09 -21.81
N GLY A 9 8.50 -17.86 -22.27
CA GLY A 9 7.29 -18.15 -21.50
C GLY A 9 7.10 -17.29 -20.26
N LEU A 10 7.80 -16.15 -20.14
CA LEU A 10 7.76 -15.27 -18.98
C LEU A 10 6.79 -14.10 -19.11
N VAL A 11 6.37 -13.76 -20.33
CA VAL A 11 5.39 -12.69 -20.55
C VAL A 11 4.08 -13.02 -19.85
N GLY A 12 3.55 -12.05 -19.12
CA GLY A 12 2.35 -12.20 -18.28
C GLY A 12 2.62 -12.78 -16.89
N ARG A 13 3.80 -13.34 -16.59
CA ARG A 13 4.15 -13.88 -15.27
C ARG A 13 4.78 -12.83 -14.37
N ARG A 14 4.90 -13.15 -13.06
CA ARG A 14 5.52 -12.31 -12.04
C ARG A 14 4.78 -10.98 -11.83
N TYR A 15 3.46 -10.98 -12.00
CA TYR A 15 2.67 -9.82 -11.65
C TYR A 15 2.88 -9.44 -10.19
N MET A 16 3.12 -8.17 -9.96
CA MET A 16 3.31 -7.58 -8.64
C MET A 16 2.45 -6.33 -8.51
N ALA A 17 2.02 -6.05 -7.29
CA ALA A 17 1.38 -4.80 -6.90
C ALA A 17 1.91 -4.40 -5.52
N HIS A 18 1.63 -3.18 -5.06
CA HIS A 18 1.99 -2.81 -3.71
C HIS A 18 0.96 -3.29 -2.69
N LEU A 19 1.45 -3.83 -1.59
CA LEU A 19 0.66 -3.95 -0.37
C LEU A 19 0.57 -2.56 0.27
N ALA A 20 -0.63 -2.07 0.50
CA ALA A 20 -0.84 -0.73 1.02
C ALA A 20 -1.81 -0.74 2.20
N THR A 21 -1.46 0.01 3.24
CA THR A 21 -2.30 0.21 4.42
C THR A 21 -2.37 1.70 4.73
N MET A 22 -3.59 2.23 4.69
CA MET A 22 -3.86 3.57 5.22
C MET A 22 -3.86 3.53 6.74
N MET A 23 -3.20 4.50 7.34
CA MET A 23 -3.09 4.60 8.79
C MET A 23 -3.41 6.01 9.24
N GLN A 24 -4.21 6.13 10.28
CA GLN A 24 -4.53 7.42 10.88
C GLN A 24 -4.13 7.43 12.35
N GLY A 25 -3.30 8.40 12.74
CA GLY A 25 -3.05 8.72 14.12
C GLY A 25 -4.01 9.82 14.58
N PHE A 26 -4.70 9.63 15.68
CA PHE A 26 -5.61 10.62 16.28
C PHE A 26 -5.08 11.15 17.61
N HIS A 27 -5.14 12.49 17.77
CA HIS A 27 -4.78 13.17 19.03
C HIS A 27 -5.88 14.13 19.47
N PRO A 28 -6.52 13.91 20.63
CA PRO A 28 -7.75 14.65 20.99
C PRO A 28 -7.56 16.17 21.16
N PHE A 29 -6.34 16.62 21.51
CA PHE A 29 -6.05 18.02 21.83
C PHE A 29 -5.20 18.74 20.77
N ARG A 30 -4.76 18.05 19.70
CA ARG A 30 -3.96 18.68 18.65
C ARG A 30 -4.77 18.76 17.35
N ILE A 31 -4.81 19.94 16.76
CA ILE A 31 -5.42 20.14 15.45
C ILE A 31 -4.32 20.00 14.39
N ASN A 32 -4.62 19.23 13.34
CA ASN A 32 -3.76 19.07 12.19
C ASN A 32 -4.04 20.20 11.19
N HIS A 33 -3.07 21.10 11.03
CA HIS A 33 -3.11 22.21 10.08
C HIS A 33 -2.42 21.89 8.76
N THR A 34 -2.07 20.63 8.51
CA THR A 34 -1.39 20.22 7.27
C THR A 34 -2.28 20.50 6.06
N VAL A 35 -1.75 21.26 5.11
CA VAL A 35 -2.42 21.60 3.86
C VAL A 35 -1.93 20.70 2.73
N PHE A 36 -0.61 20.44 2.69
CA PHE A 36 0.01 19.67 1.62
C PHE A 36 0.11 18.18 1.99
N GLN A 37 -0.10 17.34 0.97
CA GLN A 37 0.06 15.90 1.09
C GLN A 37 1.48 15.47 0.71
N LYS A 38 1.89 14.28 1.16
CA LYS A 38 3.14 13.61 0.78
C LYS A 38 4.42 14.45 0.98
N THR A 39 4.43 15.23 2.05
CA THR A 39 5.58 16.10 2.37
C THR A 39 6.67 15.39 3.15
N VAL A 40 6.36 14.26 3.77
CA VAL A 40 7.30 13.47 4.58
C VAL A 40 7.23 12.00 4.18
N ALA A 41 8.38 11.36 4.03
CA ALA A 41 8.50 9.93 3.86
C ALA A 41 9.52 9.37 4.87
N ILE A 42 9.22 8.19 5.42
CA ILE A 42 10.09 7.42 6.29
C ILE A 42 10.62 6.26 5.46
N ASN A 43 11.91 6.35 5.09
CA ASN A 43 12.60 5.37 4.25
C ASN A 43 13.52 4.46 5.08
N ASP A 44 13.53 4.59 6.40
CA ASP A 44 14.38 3.83 7.31
C ASP A 44 14.20 2.32 7.17
N PHE A 45 13.02 1.89 6.70
CA PHE A 45 12.67 0.49 6.51
C PHE A 45 12.74 0.04 5.05
N TYR A 46 13.19 0.91 4.13
CA TYR A 46 13.11 0.66 2.70
C TYR A 46 14.18 -0.32 2.22
N LEU A 47 15.43 -0.12 2.59
CA LEU A 47 16.56 -0.99 2.21
C LEU A 47 16.86 -2.05 3.27
N HIS A 48 16.63 -1.72 4.53
CA HIS A 48 16.89 -2.60 5.67
C HIS A 48 15.73 -2.54 6.64
N GLY A 49 15.31 -3.68 7.15
CA GLY A 49 14.35 -3.74 8.25
C GLY A 49 14.97 -3.32 9.58
N PRO A 50 14.18 -3.22 10.66
CA PRO A 50 14.70 -2.98 12.00
C PRO A 50 15.84 -3.94 12.33
N GLU A 51 16.91 -3.41 12.96
CA GLU A 51 18.09 -4.18 13.36
C GLU A 51 18.83 -4.88 12.20
N GLY A 52 18.79 -4.27 10.99
CA GLY A 52 19.43 -4.83 9.79
C GLY A 52 18.71 -6.02 9.17
N GLY A 53 17.46 -6.27 9.57
CA GLY A 53 16.65 -7.35 9.03
C GLY A 53 16.11 -7.08 7.61
N TYR A 54 15.23 -7.96 7.15
CA TYR A 54 14.62 -7.90 5.82
C TYR A 54 13.90 -6.55 5.55
N PRO A 55 14.05 -5.96 4.36
CA PRO A 55 13.35 -4.73 3.97
C PRO A 55 11.84 -4.83 4.14
N LEU A 56 11.22 -3.77 4.65
CA LEU A 56 9.78 -3.75 4.91
C LEU A 56 9.01 -2.90 3.92
N GLY A 57 9.58 -1.77 3.49
CA GLY A 57 8.96 -0.82 2.59
C GLY A 57 9.06 0.63 3.05
N GLN A 58 8.18 1.47 2.53
CA GLN A 58 8.16 2.92 2.76
C GLN A 58 6.88 3.33 3.49
N ILE A 59 6.99 4.39 4.29
CA ILE A 59 5.84 5.05 4.90
C ILE A 59 5.84 6.51 4.45
N GLN A 60 4.71 6.99 3.91
CA GLN A 60 4.60 8.38 3.45
C GLN A 60 3.39 9.07 4.08
N SER A 61 3.54 10.37 4.37
CA SER A 61 2.41 11.19 4.85
C SER A 61 1.38 11.39 3.75
N GLN A 62 0.09 11.39 4.14
CA GLN A 62 -1.02 11.68 3.23
C GLN A 62 -1.68 13.03 3.55
N GLY A 63 -1.13 13.79 4.51
CA GLY A 63 -1.70 15.04 4.95
C GLY A 63 -2.90 14.84 5.86
N ARG A 64 -4.03 15.44 5.51
CA ARG A 64 -5.28 15.34 6.26
C ARG A 64 -6.40 14.87 5.34
N THR A 65 -7.04 13.78 5.70
CA THR A 65 -8.26 13.32 5.02
C THR A 65 -9.40 14.33 5.24
N HIS A 66 -10.24 14.52 4.23
CA HIS A 66 -11.45 15.32 4.35
C HIS A 66 -12.61 14.49 4.93
N GLY A 67 -13.42 15.09 5.79
CA GLY A 67 -14.55 14.40 6.42
C GLY A 67 -15.54 13.79 5.44
N VAL A 68 -15.75 14.42 4.27
CA VAL A 68 -16.57 13.85 3.18
C VAL A 68 -16.02 12.52 2.69
N MET A 69 -14.69 12.37 2.55
CA MET A 69 -14.08 11.10 2.16
C MET A 69 -14.26 10.03 3.25
N ALA A 70 -14.12 10.40 4.52
CA ALA A 70 -14.36 9.47 5.62
C ALA A 70 -15.84 9.03 5.67
N GLN A 71 -16.76 9.93 5.38
CA GLN A 71 -18.20 9.65 5.36
C GLN A 71 -18.60 8.62 4.29
N THR A 72 -17.87 8.51 3.19
CA THR A 72 -18.15 7.47 2.18
C THR A 72 -17.94 6.05 2.71
N VAL A 73 -17.10 5.88 3.72
CA VAL A 73 -16.82 4.56 4.34
C VAL A 73 -17.89 4.18 5.36
N VAL A 74 -18.38 5.16 6.13
CA VAL A 74 -19.40 4.94 7.19
C VAL A 74 -20.48 6.03 7.11
N PRO A 75 -21.46 5.93 6.22
CA PRO A 75 -22.38 7.03 5.86
C PRO A 75 -23.28 7.56 6.99
N TRP A 76 -23.55 6.74 8.01
CA TRP A 76 -24.47 7.10 9.09
C TRP A 76 -23.88 8.08 10.14
N ILE A 77 -22.55 8.29 10.11
CA ILE A 77 -21.92 9.27 11.00
C ILE A 77 -22.08 10.68 10.40
N PRO A 78 -22.57 11.67 11.16
CA PRO A 78 -22.74 13.03 10.65
C PRO A 78 -21.42 13.67 10.20
N LEU A 79 -21.45 14.46 9.14
CA LEU A 79 -20.25 15.10 8.56
C LEU A 79 -19.49 15.98 9.56
N TRP A 80 -20.19 16.67 10.47
CA TRP A 80 -19.53 17.48 11.49
C TRP A 80 -18.66 16.62 12.44
N ALA A 81 -19.09 15.40 12.76
CA ALA A 81 -18.31 14.50 13.62
C ALA A 81 -17.07 14.00 12.87
N TYR A 82 -17.19 13.67 11.58
CA TYR A 82 -16.02 13.37 10.74
C TYR A 82 -15.06 14.56 10.64
N ASN A 83 -15.56 15.76 10.39
CA ASN A 83 -14.72 16.95 10.32
C ASN A 83 -13.96 17.20 11.65
N ALA A 84 -14.62 17.00 12.79
CA ALA A 84 -13.98 17.09 14.10
C ALA A 84 -12.91 16.02 14.31
N TRP A 85 -13.16 14.79 13.83
CA TRP A 85 -12.23 13.69 13.90
C TRP A 85 -11.01 13.92 13.00
N VAL A 86 -11.20 14.15 11.70
CA VAL A 86 -10.10 14.30 10.74
C VAL A 86 -9.27 15.57 11.01
N ALA A 87 -9.88 16.61 11.59
CA ALA A 87 -9.13 17.79 12.03
C ALA A 87 -8.08 17.48 13.10
N ARG A 88 -8.19 16.37 13.80
CA ARG A 88 -7.28 15.91 14.85
C ARG A 88 -6.48 14.68 14.45
N GLY A 89 -6.64 14.24 13.23
CA GLY A 89 -5.96 13.10 12.64
C GLY A 89 -4.75 13.50 11.80
N ILE A 90 -3.80 12.58 11.68
CA ILE A 90 -2.74 12.62 10.67
C ILE A 90 -2.76 11.30 9.90
N ASP A 91 -2.77 11.42 8.57
CA ASP A 91 -2.92 10.26 7.70
C ASP A 91 -1.58 9.85 7.09
N TRP A 92 -1.35 8.55 7.04
CA TRP A 92 -0.14 7.94 6.53
C TRP A 92 -0.47 6.75 5.64
N LEU A 93 0.39 6.46 4.70
CA LEU A 93 0.31 5.28 3.85
C LEU A 93 1.59 4.44 4.05
N ALA A 94 1.42 3.23 4.55
CA ALA A 94 2.47 2.22 4.59
C ALA A 94 2.39 1.40 3.30
N ILE A 95 3.50 1.29 2.58
CA ILE A 95 3.60 0.60 1.29
C ILE A 95 4.75 -0.42 1.36
N SER A 96 4.47 -1.65 0.97
CA SER A 96 5.47 -2.71 0.81
C SER A 96 5.40 -3.30 -0.59
N GLU A 97 6.52 -3.77 -1.08
CA GLU A 97 6.61 -4.45 -2.37
C GLU A 97 6.11 -5.89 -2.28
N ASP A 98 5.52 -6.36 -3.36
CA ASP A 98 5.31 -7.78 -3.61
C ASP A 98 6.59 -8.43 -4.14
N LEU A 99 6.67 -9.75 -4.07
CA LEU A 99 7.77 -10.54 -4.62
C LEU A 99 7.37 -11.17 -5.96
N PRO A 100 8.30 -11.29 -6.92
CA PRO A 100 8.01 -11.78 -8.29
C PRO A 100 7.78 -13.29 -8.31
N LYS A 101 6.58 -13.75 -7.97
CA LYS A 101 6.17 -15.15 -8.07
C LYS A 101 5.54 -15.47 -9.42
N SER A 102 5.94 -16.58 -10.04
CA SER A 102 5.46 -17.01 -11.37
C SER A 102 3.97 -17.33 -11.40
N GLU A 103 3.39 -17.70 -10.27
CA GLU A 103 1.97 -17.99 -10.08
C GLU A 103 1.11 -16.73 -10.19
N ASN A 104 1.65 -15.57 -9.77
CA ASN A 104 1.02 -14.28 -9.99
C ASN A 104 1.19 -13.90 -11.46
N ARG A 105 0.12 -13.98 -12.23
CA ARG A 105 0.21 -13.84 -13.68
C ARG A 105 -1.09 -13.34 -14.31
N VAL A 106 -0.94 -12.78 -15.50
CA VAL A 106 -2.03 -12.47 -16.42
C VAL A 106 -2.10 -13.58 -17.49
N THR A 107 -3.28 -14.10 -17.74
CA THR A 107 -3.55 -15.08 -18.79
C THR A 107 -4.66 -14.58 -19.71
N ILE A 108 -4.66 -15.08 -20.94
CA ILE A 108 -5.78 -14.92 -21.87
C ILE A 108 -6.48 -16.28 -21.93
N GLU A 109 -7.77 -16.28 -21.64
CA GLU A 109 -8.61 -17.47 -21.69
C GLU A 109 -9.00 -17.81 -23.13
N THR A 110 -9.54 -19.01 -23.35
CA THR A 110 -9.98 -19.48 -24.67
C THR A 110 -11.05 -18.61 -25.33
N ASN A 111 -11.84 -17.92 -24.51
CA ASN A 111 -12.85 -16.95 -24.96
C ASN A 111 -12.31 -15.55 -25.21
N GLY A 112 -10.97 -15.35 -25.13
CA GLY A 112 -10.32 -14.04 -25.29
C GLY A 112 -10.32 -13.14 -24.06
N GLN A 113 -10.94 -13.56 -22.94
CA GLN A 113 -10.96 -12.76 -21.72
C GLN A 113 -9.59 -12.76 -21.04
N VAL A 114 -9.20 -11.59 -20.53
CA VAL A 114 -8.01 -11.42 -19.70
C VAL A 114 -8.34 -11.79 -18.26
N ARG A 115 -7.54 -12.71 -17.68
CA ARG A 115 -7.67 -13.09 -16.28
C ARG A 115 -6.38 -12.79 -15.51
N LEU A 116 -6.54 -12.14 -14.37
CA LEU A 116 -5.47 -11.92 -13.41
C LEU A 116 -5.52 -12.98 -12.31
N HIS A 117 -4.43 -13.75 -12.19
CA HIS A 117 -4.18 -14.66 -11.07
C HIS A 117 -3.21 -13.96 -10.12
N TYR A 118 -3.70 -13.54 -8.96
CA TYR A 118 -2.88 -12.78 -8.03
C TYR A 118 -3.16 -13.16 -6.58
N ARG A 119 -2.07 -13.36 -5.83
CA ARG A 119 -2.10 -13.50 -4.36
C ARG A 119 -0.98 -12.66 -3.77
N PRO A 120 -1.28 -11.70 -2.86
CA PRO A 120 -0.27 -10.97 -2.11
C PRO A 120 0.68 -11.93 -1.40
N ASN A 121 1.96 -11.67 -1.43
CA ASN A 121 2.93 -12.64 -0.96
C ASN A 121 3.96 -12.12 0.04
N ASN A 122 4.11 -10.80 0.20
CA ASN A 122 5.01 -10.18 1.17
C ASN A 122 4.29 -9.65 2.42
N VAL A 123 3.18 -10.29 2.80
CA VAL A 123 2.28 -9.86 3.87
C VAL A 123 2.98 -9.79 5.23
N GLY A 124 3.93 -10.67 5.50
CA GLY A 124 4.70 -10.68 6.76
C GLY A 124 5.49 -9.39 6.98
N ALA A 125 6.25 -8.97 5.95
CA ALA A 125 7.01 -7.73 5.98
C ALA A 125 6.08 -6.51 6.07
N HIS A 126 4.99 -6.50 5.30
CA HIS A 126 4.00 -5.43 5.34
C HIS A 126 3.36 -5.28 6.74
N ASN A 127 2.94 -6.36 7.36
CA ASN A 127 2.40 -6.34 8.71
C ASN A 127 3.41 -5.83 9.74
N ARG A 128 4.70 -6.12 9.55
CA ARG A 128 5.76 -5.57 10.39
C ARG A 128 5.91 -4.07 10.20
N LEU A 129 5.89 -3.58 8.95
CA LEU A 129 5.92 -2.14 8.63
C LEU A 129 4.77 -1.39 9.30
N VAL A 130 3.55 -1.92 9.22
CA VAL A 130 2.36 -1.37 9.87
C VAL A 130 2.53 -1.33 11.39
N ARG A 131 3.13 -2.35 12.01
CA ARG A 131 3.42 -2.34 13.46
C ARG A 131 4.45 -1.28 13.84
N GLU A 132 5.52 -1.12 13.05
CA GLU A 132 6.52 -0.08 13.29
C GLU A 132 5.90 1.31 13.20
N MET A 133 5.07 1.57 12.19
CA MET A 133 4.37 2.85 12.08
C MET A 133 3.41 3.10 13.26
N LYS A 134 2.68 2.08 13.73
CA LYS A 134 1.86 2.20 14.95
C LYS A 134 2.70 2.60 16.15
N ARG A 135 3.90 2.01 16.29
CA ARG A 135 4.84 2.34 17.37
C ARG A 135 5.33 3.78 17.27
N ILE A 136 5.70 4.24 16.07
CA ILE A 136 6.12 5.63 15.82
C ILE A 136 5.00 6.59 16.19
N LEU A 137 3.79 6.40 15.70
CA LEU A 137 2.65 7.29 15.99
C LEU A 137 2.34 7.37 17.49
N ARG A 138 2.39 6.23 18.20
CA ARG A 138 2.21 6.23 19.66
C ARG A 138 3.31 7.00 20.39
N ARG A 139 4.57 6.86 19.97
CA ARG A 139 5.71 7.63 20.54
C ARG A 139 5.58 9.12 20.27
N LEU A 140 4.96 9.52 19.14
CA LEU A 140 4.63 10.90 18.83
C LEU A 140 3.42 11.44 19.61
N GLY A 141 2.82 10.62 20.46
CA GLY A 141 1.73 11.01 21.37
C GLY A 141 0.33 10.86 20.76
N TYR A 142 0.17 10.18 19.63
CA TYR A 142 -1.16 9.87 19.11
C TYR A 142 -1.81 8.77 19.95
N TRP A 143 -2.99 9.05 20.49
CA TRP A 143 -3.69 8.17 21.43
C TRP A 143 -4.29 6.95 20.75
N PHE A 144 -4.89 7.18 19.59
CA PHE A 144 -5.49 6.11 18.79
C PHE A 144 -4.80 6.04 17.45
N VAL A 145 -4.53 4.82 16.98
CA VAL A 145 -3.97 4.55 15.66
C VAL A 145 -4.84 3.51 14.98
N ILE A 146 -5.58 3.96 13.98
CA ILE A 146 -6.40 3.11 13.12
C ILE A 146 -5.55 2.71 11.91
N ALA A 147 -5.65 1.47 11.48
CA ALA A 147 -5.03 0.99 10.25
C ALA A 147 -6.11 0.29 9.41
N TYR A 148 -6.22 0.70 8.17
CA TYR A 148 -7.14 0.14 7.20
C TYR A 148 -6.37 -0.37 5.99
N SER A 149 -6.38 -1.67 5.80
CA SER A 149 -5.81 -2.32 4.62
C SER A 149 -6.94 -2.64 3.64
N HIS A 150 -6.80 -2.23 2.39
CA HIS A 150 -7.70 -2.69 1.35
C HIS A 150 -7.54 -4.20 1.21
N LYS A 151 -8.62 -4.93 1.48
CA LYS A 151 -8.65 -6.39 1.29
C LYS A 151 -8.70 -6.78 -0.19
N GLU A 152 -9.16 -5.86 -1.01
CA GLU A 152 -9.23 -6.02 -2.45
C GLU A 152 -7.89 -5.69 -3.09
N GLN A 153 -7.67 -6.27 -4.26
CA GLN A 153 -6.42 -6.08 -5.01
C GLN A 153 -6.18 -4.59 -5.26
N ASN A 154 -5.08 -4.09 -4.72
CA ASN A 154 -4.63 -2.74 -5.03
C ASN A 154 -4.15 -2.74 -6.49
N THR A 155 -4.87 -2.02 -7.33
CA THR A 155 -4.56 -1.91 -8.77
C THR A 155 -3.54 -0.82 -9.07
N THR A 156 -2.98 -0.16 -8.06
CA THR A 156 -1.96 0.88 -8.24
C THR A 156 -0.56 0.29 -8.31
N HIS A 157 0.29 0.89 -9.13
CA HIS A 157 1.71 0.56 -9.26
C HIS A 157 1.95 -0.91 -9.66
N GLN A 158 1.21 -1.38 -10.65
CA GLN A 158 1.37 -2.72 -11.19
C GLN A 158 2.68 -2.85 -11.99
N CYS A 159 3.37 -3.98 -11.85
CA CYS A 159 4.60 -4.27 -12.57
C CYS A 159 4.83 -5.78 -12.71
N GLY A 160 5.95 -6.15 -13.33
CA GLY A 160 6.50 -7.51 -13.36
C GLY A 160 6.10 -8.36 -14.54
N THR A 161 4.97 -8.10 -15.21
CA THR A 161 4.47 -8.95 -16.31
C THR A 161 5.28 -8.88 -17.61
N LEU A 162 6.13 -7.85 -17.74
CA LEU A 162 7.10 -7.65 -18.80
C LEU A 162 8.43 -7.22 -18.17
N CYS A 163 9.34 -8.16 -18.01
CA CYS A 163 10.67 -7.90 -17.45
C CYS A 163 11.71 -7.83 -18.56
N PHE A 164 12.63 -6.87 -18.47
CA PHE A 164 13.82 -6.84 -19.31
C PHE A 164 14.67 -8.09 -19.07
N GLY A 165 15.22 -8.65 -20.14
CA GLY A 165 16.16 -9.75 -20.09
C GLY A 165 17.52 -9.34 -20.66
N THR A 166 18.51 -10.15 -20.38
CA THR A 166 19.87 -10.01 -20.97
C THR A 166 20.04 -10.72 -22.31
N ASN A 167 19.09 -11.59 -22.66
CA ASN A 167 19.10 -12.34 -23.93
C ASN A 167 17.91 -11.89 -24.79
N PRO A 168 18.14 -11.36 -26.00
CA PRO A 168 17.09 -10.87 -26.90
C PRO A 168 16.32 -11.98 -27.64
N ARG A 169 16.61 -13.27 -27.38
CA ARG A 169 15.97 -14.41 -28.03
C ARG A 169 14.75 -14.90 -27.32
#